data_cb7605cd6ae2729de6ebe1694018153c
#
_entry.id   cb7605cd6ae2729de6ebe1694018153c
#
_cell.length_a   1.000
_cell.length_b   1.000
_cell.length_c   1.000
_cell.angle_alpha   90.00
_cell.angle_beta   90.00
_cell.angle_gamma   90.00
#
_symmetry.space_group_name_H-M   'P 1'
#
loop_
_entity.id
_entity.type
_entity.pdbx_description
1 polymer ?
#
loop_
_entity_poly.entity_id
_entity_poly.type
_entity_poly.pdbx_seq_one_letter_code
_entity_poly.pdbx_strand_id
1 'polypeptide(L)'
;MASEERTSALRIRCAHCDAVFDERALPYDADVDSLASSALREKFVRLSLDSESVEFLNRARARGRDECERLARKCTELRRTMSLTEANAILGRGKMFVFSDAHVETLMRACGEGAGGGWFLDVGAGEGEVTRTLARRFAGTCATESSPGMASRLREKGFDVVLESDTVENVVRETRARGGDVSEDGFDVVAALNLCDRVRSPRALLRDLKRALKAKTGILILAIVVPFRPFVENADGTRSQPDERLDVPSAGSWESGVDALWTELIAPLGFDLVTLSRVPYISEGDHLYDAYVLDDAVFVLRAPP
;
A
#
# COMPACT_ATOMS: atom_id res chain seq x y z
N MET A 1 29.08 -16.71 30.91
CA MET A 1 29.35 -16.91 29.50
C MET A 1 28.35 -16.03 28.76
N ALA A 2 28.82 -14.86 28.31
CA ALA A 2 27.98 -13.94 27.53
C ALA A 2 27.71 -14.57 26.17
N SER A 3 26.44 -14.70 25.82
CA SER A 3 26.02 -15.07 24.46
C SER A 3 26.51 -13.97 23.52
N GLU A 4 27.40 -14.32 22.60
CA GLU A 4 27.71 -13.51 21.43
C GLU A 4 26.39 -13.28 20.65
N GLU A 5 25.79 -12.13 20.81
CA GLU A 5 24.79 -11.62 19.88
C GLU A 5 25.46 -11.51 18.51
N ARG A 6 25.21 -12.48 17.67
CA ARG A 6 25.55 -12.39 16.25
C ARG A 6 24.77 -11.22 15.68
N THR A 7 25.42 -10.10 15.49
CA THR A 7 25.01 -9.03 14.58
C THR A 7 25.15 -9.53 13.13
N SER A 8 24.40 -10.56 12.74
CA SER A 8 24.33 -10.91 11.35
C SER A 8 23.56 -9.80 10.59
N ALA A 9 24.06 -9.40 9.42
CA ALA A 9 23.37 -8.43 8.58
C ALA A 9 21.91 -8.86 8.31
N LEU A 10 21.00 -7.88 8.20
CA LEU A 10 19.60 -8.10 7.80
C LEU A 10 19.57 -8.82 6.44
N ARG A 11 18.72 -9.83 6.32
CA ARG A 11 18.52 -10.60 5.09
C ARG A 11 17.21 -10.17 4.44
N ILE A 12 17.32 -9.21 3.53
CA ILE A 12 16.18 -8.64 2.80
C ILE A 12 16.20 -9.16 1.36
N ARG A 13 15.09 -9.69 0.85
CA ARG A 13 14.97 -10.21 -0.51
C ARG A 13 13.92 -9.46 -1.31
N CYS A 14 14.25 -9.13 -2.56
CA CYS A 14 13.24 -8.68 -3.51
C CYS A 14 12.28 -9.82 -3.86
N ALA A 15 10.98 -9.56 -3.72
CA ALA A 15 9.97 -10.56 -4.04
C ALA A 15 9.76 -10.78 -5.56
N HIS A 16 10.30 -9.90 -6.42
CA HIS A 16 10.14 -9.97 -7.88
C HIS A 16 11.37 -10.50 -8.62
N CYS A 17 12.59 -10.18 -8.17
CA CYS A 17 13.82 -10.51 -8.91
C CYS A 17 14.82 -11.35 -8.10
N ASP A 18 14.43 -11.77 -6.90
CA ASP A 18 15.25 -12.59 -5.99
C ASP A 18 16.56 -11.92 -5.51
N ALA A 19 16.80 -10.64 -5.85
CA ALA A 19 17.96 -9.91 -5.35
C ALA A 19 17.91 -9.83 -3.82
N VAL A 20 19.09 -9.94 -3.20
CA VAL A 20 19.25 -9.75 -1.75
C VAL A 20 19.81 -8.35 -1.53
N PHE A 21 19.15 -7.60 -0.65
CA PHE A 21 19.52 -6.23 -0.32
C PHE A 21 20.19 -6.13 1.04
N ASP A 22 21.10 -5.19 1.15
CA ASP A 22 21.41 -4.49 2.41
C ASP A 22 20.31 -3.46 2.67
N GLU A 23 20.02 -3.15 3.94
CA GLU A 23 19.00 -2.15 4.31
C GLU A 23 19.27 -0.77 3.67
N ARG A 24 20.56 -0.42 3.43
CA ARG A 24 20.96 0.84 2.79
C ARG A 24 20.73 0.88 1.29
N ALA A 25 20.50 -0.28 0.66
CA ALA A 25 20.25 -0.42 -0.76
C ALA A 25 18.74 -0.51 -1.09
N LEU A 26 17.86 -0.21 -0.12
CA LEU A 26 16.43 -0.18 -0.36
C LEU A 26 16.07 0.89 -1.39
N PRO A 27 15.10 0.61 -2.30
CA PRO A 27 14.80 1.48 -3.43
C PRO A 27 14.01 2.73 -3.02
N TYR A 28 14.71 3.81 -2.73
CA TYR A 28 14.13 5.15 -2.52
C TYR A 28 14.49 6.13 -3.63
N ASP A 29 15.44 5.78 -4.48
CA ASP A 29 15.95 6.64 -5.53
C ASP A 29 15.51 6.18 -6.91
N ALA A 30 15.37 7.11 -7.84
CA ALA A 30 15.00 6.87 -9.23
C ALA A 30 15.95 7.62 -10.17
N ASP A 31 16.16 7.09 -11.35
CA ASP A 31 16.76 7.83 -12.45
C ASP A 31 15.73 8.74 -13.09
N VAL A 32 15.52 9.91 -12.44
CA VAL A 32 14.48 10.88 -12.79
C VAL A 32 14.61 11.35 -14.24
N ASP A 33 15.84 11.45 -14.75
CA ASP A 33 16.10 11.87 -16.13
C ASP A 33 15.65 10.84 -17.16
N SER A 34 15.56 9.58 -16.78
CA SER A 34 15.02 8.48 -17.61
C SER A 34 13.51 8.39 -17.66
N LEU A 35 12.76 9.16 -16.85
CA LEU A 35 11.32 9.28 -16.97
C LEU A 35 10.95 9.98 -18.27
N ALA A 36 10.06 9.42 -19.08
CA ALA A 36 9.63 10.00 -20.35
C ALA A 36 8.74 11.25 -20.14
N SER A 37 7.85 11.19 -19.13
CA SER A 37 6.94 12.30 -18.82
C SER A 37 7.65 13.42 -18.06
N SER A 38 7.60 14.65 -18.60
CA SER A 38 8.09 15.85 -17.91
C SER A 38 7.33 16.11 -16.60
N ALA A 39 6.02 15.86 -16.60
CA ALA A 39 5.19 16.01 -15.39
C ALA A 39 5.67 15.10 -14.25
N LEU A 40 6.07 13.85 -14.56
CA LEU A 40 6.60 12.94 -13.56
C LEU A 40 7.98 13.39 -13.05
N ARG A 41 8.86 13.85 -13.95
CA ARG A 41 10.20 14.37 -13.58
C ARG A 41 10.11 15.58 -12.63
N GLU A 42 9.28 16.54 -12.97
CA GLU A 42 9.13 17.79 -12.21
C GLU A 42 8.51 17.57 -10.82
N LYS A 43 7.73 16.52 -10.67
CA LYS A 43 7.00 16.20 -9.43
C LYS A 43 7.64 15.10 -8.60
N PHE A 44 8.79 14.60 -8.99
CA PHE A 44 9.48 13.57 -8.21
C PHE A 44 10.02 14.15 -6.90
N VAL A 45 9.63 13.52 -5.80
CA VAL A 45 10.10 13.82 -4.44
C VAL A 45 10.82 12.60 -3.89
N ARG A 46 12.11 12.74 -3.61
CA ARG A 46 12.92 11.69 -3.03
C ARG A 46 12.57 11.53 -1.55
N LEU A 47 12.19 10.34 -1.17
CA LEU A 47 12.13 9.90 0.22
C LEU A 47 13.40 9.11 0.57
N SER A 48 13.61 8.77 1.84
CA SER A 48 14.82 8.09 2.28
C SER A 48 14.55 7.15 3.44
N LEU A 49 15.41 6.18 3.60
CA LEU A 49 15.41 5.30 4.77
C LEU A 49 15.51 6.15 6.05
N ASP A 50 14.63 5.89 6.99
CA ASP A 50 14.58 6.58 8.27
C ASP A 50 14.50 5.61 9.46
N SER A 51 14.40 6.16 10.67
CA SER A 51 14.39 5.38 11.91
C SER A 51 13.20 4.44 12.02
N GLU A 52 12.01 4.83 11.54
CA GLU A 52 10.80 3.97 11.58
C GLU A 52 10.91 2.80 10.60
N SER A 53 11.47 3.05 9.42
CA SER A 53 11.75 2.00 8.42
C SER A 53 12.73 0.97 8.98
N VAL A 54 13.81 1.44 9.63
CA VAL A 54 14.81 0.57 10.29
C VAL A 54 14.19 -0.17 11.48
N GLU A 55 13.33 0.49 12.26
CA GLU A 55 12.65 -0.16 13.38
C GLU A 55 11.72 -1.28 12.90
N PHE A 56 10.99 -1.08 11.79
CA PHE A 56 10.16 -2.13 11.19
C PHE A 56 10.99 -3.35 10.80
N LEU A 57 12.12 -3.15 10.13
CA LEU A 57 13.05 -4.22 9.75
C LEU A 57 13.61 -4.97 10.97
N ASN A 58 13.99 -4.25 12.02
CA ASN A 58 14.48 -4.84 13.26
C ASN A 58 13.40 -5.66 13.98
N ARG A 59 12.15 -5.19 14.00
CA ARG A 59 11.02 -5.96 14.56
C ARG A 59 10.74 -7.23 13.75
N ALA A 60 10.80 -7.15 12.43
CA ALA A 60 10.62 -8.32 11.56
C ALA A 60 11.69 -9.39 11.87
N ARG A 61 12.93 -8.99 12.02
CA ARG A 61 14.05 -9.87 12.39
C ARG A 61 13.92 -10.46 13.79
N ALA A 62 13.42 -9.68 14.77
CA ALA A 62 13.34 -10.10 16.17
C ALA A 62 12.38 -11.26 16.44
N ARG A 63 11.51 -11.63 15.48
CA ARG A 63 10.52 -12.72 15.63
C ARG A 63 11.17 -14.09 15.88
N GLY A 64 12.40 -14.30 15.44
CA GLY A 64 13.12 -15.56 15.59
C GLY A 64 12.72 -16.63 14.57
N ARG A 65 13.68 -17.49 14.24
CA ARG A 65 13.55 -18.48 13.15
C ARG A 65 12.51 -19.55 13.44
N ASP A 66 12.53 -20.11 14.66
CA ASP A 66 11.63 -21.22 15.05
C ASP A 66 10.15 -20.78 14.99
N GLU A 67 9.87 -19.58 15.46
CA GLU A 67 8.52 -19.00 15.39
C GLU A 67 8.09 -18.77 13.93
N CYS A 68 8.97 -18.24 13.09
CA CYS A 68 8.71 -18.07 11.67
C CYS A 68 8.45 -19.40 10.96
N GLU A 69 9.23 -20.46 11.25
CA GLU A 69 8.99 -21.80 10.70
C GLU A 69 7.65 -22.39 11.15
N ARG A 70 7.30 -22.22 12.43
CA ARG A 70 6.01 -22.68 12.97
C ARG A 70 4.84 -21.99 12.27
N LEU A 71 4.93 -20.65 12.10
CA LEU A 71 3.90 -19.87 11.41
C LEU A 71 3.82 -20.20 9.92
N ALA A 72 4.95 -20.43 9.24
CA ALA A 72 4.99 -20.81 7.83
C ALA A 72 4.27 -22.17 7.61
N ARG A 73 4.52 -23.16 8.46
CA ARG A 73 3.82 -24.46 8.40
C ARG A 73 2.31 -24.31 8.57
N LYS A 74 1.87 -23.58 9.60
CA LYS A 74 0.44 -23.30 9.82
C LYS A 74 -0.19 -22.53 8.65
N CYS A 75 0.52 -21.55 8.09
CA CYS A 75 0.04 -20.83 6.92
C CYS A 75 -0.17 -21.77 5.72
N THR A 76 0.77 -22.68 5.47
CA THR A 76 0.65 -23.68 4.40
C THR A 76 -0.58 -24.60 4.58
N GLU A 77 -0.90 -24.95 5.82
CA GLU A 77 -2.10 -25.75 6.13
C GLU A 77 -3.38 -24.94 5.86
N LEU A 78 -3.48 -23.72 6.36
CA LEU A 78 -4.64 -22.85 6.19
C LEU A 78 -4.90 -22.52 4.71
N ARG A 79 -3.84 -22.28 3.93
CA ARG A 79 -3.92 -22.00 2.49
C ARG A 79 -4.50 -23.11 1.62
N ARG A 80 -4.77 -24.28 2.19
CA ARG A 80 -5.51 -25.34 1.49
C ARG A 80 -6.99 -25.03 1.33
N THR A 81 -7.54 -24.13 2.13
CA THR A 81 -8.98 -23.83 2.21
C THR A 81 -9.30 -22.34 2.19
N MET A 82 -8.30 -21.47 2.21
CA MET A 82 -8.50 -20.02 2.25
C MET A 82 -7.39 -19.25 1.56
N SER A 83 -7.61 -17.97 1.31
CA SER A 83 -6.63 -17.03 0.74
C SER A 83 -5.40 -16.85 1.65
N LEU A 84 -4.29 -16.38 1.08
CA LEU A 84 -3.12 -16.00 1.87
C LEU A 84 -3.43 -14.85 2.84
N THR A 85 -4.23 -13.89 2.39
CA THR A 85 -4.67 -12.74 3.18
C THR A 85 -5.41 -13.20 4.43
N GLU A 86 -6.38 -14.10 4.29
CA GLU A 86 -7.14 -14.66 5.41
C GLU A 86 -6.26 -15.49 6.36
N ALA A 87 -5.38 -16.33 5.81
CA ALA A 87 -4.43 -17.11 6.62
C ALA A 87 -3.49 -16.19 7.42
N ASN A 88 -3.02 -15.08 6.84
CA ASN A 88 -2.19 -14.10 7.53
C ASN A 88 -2.99 -13.37 8.64
N ALA A 89 -4.26 -13.06 8.39
CA ALA A 89 -5.14 -12.49 9.40
C ALA A 89 -5.27 -13.40 10.63
N ILE A 90 -5.54 -14.68 10.44
CA ILE A 90 -5.67 -15.67 11.52
C ILE A 90 -4.35 -15.78 12.30
N LEU A 91 -3.21 -15.80 11.62
CA LEU A 91 -1.90 -16.05 12.22
C LEU A 91 -1.22 -14.80 12.79
N GLY A 92 -1.74 -13.60 12.52
CA GLY A 92 -1.13 -12.33 12.93
C GLY A 92 0.23 -12.07 12.30
N ARG A 93 0.39 -12.46 11.02
CA ARG A 93 1.65 -12.36 10.29
C ARG A 93 1.47 -11.56 8.99
N GLY A 94 2.62 -11.26 8.35
CA GLY A 94 2.63 -10.55 7.06
C GLY A 94 2.35 -9.06 7.23
N LYS A 95 2.81 -8.48 8.33
CA LYS A 95 2.77 -7.03 8.52
C LYS A 95 3.54 -6.34 7.42
N MET A 96 3.08 -5.17 7.05
CA MET A 96 3.59 -4.41 5.92
C MET A 96 3.97 -2.99 6.35
N PHE A 97 4.93 -2.42 5.64
CA PHE A 97 5.38 -1.05 5.82
C PHE A 97 5.55 -0.41 4.44
N VAL A 98 5.00 0.79 4.27
CA VAL A 98 5.16 1.62 3.07
C VAL A 98 5.71 2.98 3.47
N PHE A 99 5.12 3.61 4.48
CA PHE A 99 5.45 4.97 4.90
C PHE A 99 5.78 5.04 6.38
N SER A 100 6.79 5.86 6.71
CA SER A 100 6.96 6.44 8.03
C SER A 100 6.10 7.68 8.20
N ASP A 101 6.01 8.18 9.42
CA ASP A 101 5.35 9.45 9.71
C ASP A 101 6.01 10.63 8.98
N ALA A 102 7.34 10.63 8.88
CA ALA A 102 8.12 11.64 8.15
C ALA A 102 7.88 11.58 6.63
N HIS A 103 7.73 10.37 6.07
CA HIS A 103 7.35 10.20 4.65
C HIS A 103 5.98 10.80 4.38
N VAL A 104 4.97 10.45 5.19
CA VAL A 104 3.62 10.99 5.05
C VAL A 104 3.61 12.50 5.20
N GLU A 105 4.35 13.07 6.16
CA GLU A 105 4.47 14.51 6.32
C GLU A 105 5.03 15.18 5.07
N THR A 106 6.06 14.59 4.46
CA THR A 106 6.66 15.10 3.23
C THR A 106 5.67 15.09 2.07
N LEU A 107 4.94 13.98 1.88
CA LEU A 107 3.92 13.85 0.84
C LEU A 107 2.74 14.81 1.06
N MET A 108 2.25 14.92 2.29
CA MET A 108 1.13 15.81 2.62
C MET A 108 1.50 17.30 2.51
N ARG A 109 2.74 17.66 2.85
CA ARG A 109 3.23 19.04 2.66
C ARG A 109 3.21 19.46 1.18
N ALA A 110 3.49 18.53 0.26
CA ALA A 110 3.39 18.79 -1.18
C ALA A 110 1.94 19.07 -1.64
N CYS A 111 0.94 18.61 -0.90
CA CYS A 111 -0.47 18.87 -1.19
C CYS A 111 -0.91 20.32 -0.83
N GLY A 112 -0.12 21.05 -0.06
CA GLY A 112 -0.44 22.38 0.44
C GLY A 112 -1.20 22.39 1.77
N GLU A 113 -1.45 23.60 2.28
CA GLU A 113 -2.18 23.77 3.54
C GLU A 113 -3.61 23.24 3.43
N GLY A 114 -4.07 22.53 4.47
CA GLY A 114 -5.43 21.99 4.56
C GLY A 114 -5.64 20.59 3.95
N ALA A 115 -4.59 19.93 3.47
CA ALA A 115 -4.70 18.54 2.97
C ALA A 115 -4.95 17.49 4.06
N GLY A 116 -5.02 17.88 5.32
CA GLY A 116 -5.37 17.03 6.47
C GLY A 116 -6.54 17.60 7.26
N GLY A 117 -6.95 16.90 8.32
CA GLY A 117 -7.94 17.37 9.29
C GLY A 117 -9.40 16.97 9.04
N GLY A 118 -9.76 16.50 7.86
CA GLY A 118 -11.09 15.98 7.54
C GLY A 118 -11.19 14.45 7.67
N TRP A 119 -11.88 13.80 6.73
CA TRP A 119 -12.06 12.35 6.73
C TRP A 119 -11.14 11.66 5.73
N PHE A 120 -10.52 10.58 6.20
CA PHE A 120 -9.63 9.71 5.44
C PHE A 120 -10.31 8.38 5.13
N LEU A 121 -10.17 7.91 3.88
CA LEU A 121 -10.58 6.59 3.45
C LEU A 121 -9.34 5.78 3.04
N ASP A 122 -9.17 4.60 3.61
CA ASP A 122 -8.20 3.61 3.14
C ASP A 122 -8.91 2.42 2.51
N VAL A 123 -8.65 2.17 1.23
CA VAL A 123 -9.29 1.10 0.46
C VAL A 123 -8.34 -0.09 0.35
N GLY A 124 -8.79 -1.24 0.83
CA GLY A 124 -7.95 -2.43 0.96
C GLY A 124 -6.92 -2.28 2.09
N ALA A 125 -7.39 -1.81 3.25
CA ALA A 125 -6.55 -1.41 4.38
C ALA A 125 -5.75 -2.56 5.03
N GLY A 126 -6.02 -3.82 4.66
CA GLY A 126 -5.40 -4.99 5.25
C GLY A 126 -5.60 -5.03 6.77
N GLU A 127 -4.53 -5.24 7.52
CA GLU A 127 -4.61 -5.20 8.99
C GLU A 127 -4.48 -3.78 9.59
N GLY A 128 -4.32 -2.73 8.77
CA GLY A 128 -4.33 -1.34 9.19
C GLY A 128 -3.02 -0.78 9.75
N GLU A 129 -1.87 -1.43 9.60
CA GLU A 129 -0.59 -0.87 10.07
C GLU A 129 -0.23 0.40 9.26
N VAL A 130 -0.32 0.33 7.94
CA VAL A 130 -0.06 1.49 7.06
C VAL A 130 -1.15 2.55 7.22
N THR A 131 -2.43 2.12 7.29
CA THR A 131 -3.58 2.99 7.56
C THR A 131 -3.36 3.87 8.78
N ARG A 132 -2.84 3.30 9.88
CA ARG A 132 -2.62 4.00 11.14
C ARG A 132 -1.65 5.17 11.00
N THR A 133 -0.62 5.03 10.18
CA THR A 133 0.37 6.08 9.95
C THR A 133 -0.26 7.29 9.24
N LEU A 134 -1.14 7.03 8.25
CA LEU A 134 -1.89 8.07 7.55
C LEU A 134 -2.98 8.70 8.44
N ALA A 135 -3.76 7.86 9.13
CA ALA A 135 -4.96 8.23 9.88
C ALA A 135 -4.74 9.30 10.96
N ARG A 136 -3.55 9.35 11.57
CA ARG A 136 -3.21 10.30 12.66
C ARG A 136 -3.43 11.78 12.30
N ARG A 137 -3.59 12.11 11.03
CA ARG A 137 -3.72 13.48 10.50
C ARG A 137 -5.15 13.90 10.24
N PHE A 138 -6.10 13.01 10.49
CA PHE A 138 -7.51 13.19 10.12
C PHE A 138 -8.43 13.13 11.34
N ALA A 139 -9.56 13.79 11.25
CA ALA A 139 -10.59 13.80 12.29
C ALA A 139 -11.31 12.46 12.40
N GLY A 140 -11.41 11.72 11.29
CA GLY A 140 -11.99 10.39 11.26
C GLY A 140 -11.44 9.55 10.10
N THR A 141 -11.54 8.23 10.26
CA THR A 141 -11.02 7.25 9.30
C THR A 141 -12.07 6.20 8.98
N CYS A 142 -12.29 5.99 7.68
CA CYS A 142 -12.98 4.83 7.16
C CYS A 142 -11.97 3.88 6.52
N ALA A 143 -12.03 2.62 6.86
CA ALA A 143 -11.21 1.58 6.23
C ALA A 143 -12.12 0.54 5.56
N THR A 144 -11.83 0.17 4.31
CA THR A 144 -12.50 -0.94 3.64
C THR A 144 -11.56 -2.13 3.50
N GLU A 145 -12.10 -3.34 3.64
CA GLU A 145 -11.32 -4.56 3.48
C GLU A 145 -12.26 -5.73 3.13
N SER A 146 -11.88 -6.54 2.16
CA SER A 146 -12.69 -7.67 1.69
C SER A 146 -12.51 -8.94 2.53
N SER A 147 -11.34 -9.12 3.17
CA SER A 147 -11.08 -10.25 4.06
C SER A 147 -11.75 -10.05 5.41
N PRO A 148 -12.68 -10.95 5.84
CA PRO A 148 -13.33 -10.86 7.14
C PRO A 148 -12.35 -10.84 8.31
N GLY A 149 -11.28 -11.64 8.23
CA GLY A 149 -10.25 -11.70 9.26
C GLY A 149 -9.47 -10.38 9.38
N MET A 150 -9.10 -9.77 8.26
CA MET A 150 -8.45 -8.44 8.26
C MET A 150 -9.41 -7.35 8.73
N ALA A 151 -10.66 -7.36 8.29
CA ALA A 151 -11.68 -6.41 8.76
C ALA A 151 -11.90 -6.51 10.29
N SER A 152 -11.86 -7.74 10.87
CA SER A 152 -11.89 -7.91 12.32
C SER A 152 -10.72 -7.23 13.01
N ARG A 153 -9.51 -7.37 12.47
CA ARG A 153 -8.31 -6.71 13.01
C ARG A 153 -8.38 -5.18 12.94
N LEU A 154 -8.96 -4.63 11.87
CA LEU A 154 -9.20 -3.19 11.77
C LEU A 154 -10.14 -2.70 12.88
N ARG A 155 -11.22 -3.44 13.17
CA ARG A 155 -12.14 -3.12 14.28
C ARG A 155 -11.46 -3.21 15.65
N GLU A 156 -10.64 -4.25 15.87
CA GLU A 156 -9.85 -4.41 17.10
C GLU A 156 -8.85 -3.25 17.30
N LYS A 157 -8.32 -2.67 16.22
CA LYS A 157 -7.41 -1.51 16.26
C LYS A 157 -8.13 -0.18 16.48
N GLY A 158 -9.47 -0.15 16.47
CA GLY A 158 -10.29 1.00 16.82
C GLY A 158 -10.39 2.06 15.72
N PHE A 159 -10.36 1.68 14.44
CA PHE A 159 -10.71 2.60 13.35
C PHE A 159 -12.19 3.00 13.44
N ASP A 160 -12.51 4.27 13.15
CA ASP A 160 -13.85 4.83 13.37
C ASP A 160 -14.94 4.10 12.61
N VAL A 161 -14.69 3.80 11.33
CA VAL A 161 -15.58 3.02 10.48
C VAL A 161 -14.80 1.93 9.75
N VAL A 162 -15.28 0.68 9.84
CA VAL A 162 -14.72 -0.45 9.09
C VAL A 162 -15.82 -1.09 8.24
N LEU A 163 -15.64 -1.06 6.93
CA LEU A 163 -16.53 -1.67 5.95
C LEU A 163 -15.89 -2.97 5.43
N GLU A 164 -16.54 -4.10 5.68
CA GLU A 164 -16.19 -5.36 5.05
C GLU A 164 -16.76 -5.36 3.63
N SER A 165 -15.93 -4.95 2.65
CA SER A 165 -16.37 -4.71 1.29
C SER A 165 -15.21 -4.85 0.30
N ASP A 166 -15.51 -5.35 -0.88
CA ASP A 166 -14.64 -5.40 -2.06
C ASP A 166 -14.90 -4.25 -3.06
N THR A 167 -15.83 -3.35 -2.72
CA THR A 167 -16.22 -2.21 -3.55
C THR A 167 -16.13 -0.89 -2.79
N VAL A 168 -15.91 0.19 -3.52
CA VAL A 168 -15.92 1.57 -3.03
C VAL A 168 -17.25 2.25 -3.33
N GLU A 169 -18.14 1.57 -4.05
CA GLU A 169 -19.47 2.09 -4.37
C GLU A 169 -20.25 2.39 -3.06
N ASN A 170 -20.85 3.56 -2.99
CA ASN A 170 -21.61 4.04 -1.82
C ASN A 170 -20.81 4.19 -0.51
N VAL A 171 -19.47 4.15 -0.54
CA VAL A 171 -18.64 4.21 0.68
C VAL A 171 -18.95 5.45 1.55
N VAL A 172 -19.20 6.61 0.95
CA VAL A 172 -19.58 7.84 1.68
C VAL A 172 -20.88 7.63 2.45
N ARG A 173 -21.92 7.12 1.77
CA ARG A 173 -23.23 6.85 2.38
C ARG A 173 -23.12 5.82 3.50
N GLU A 174 -22.35 4.75 3.29
CA GLU A 174 -22.18 3.69 4.28
C GLU A 174 -21.37 4.15 5.49
N THR A 175 -20.36 4.98 5.28
CA THR A 175 -19.59 5.60 6.37
C THR A 175 -20.51 6.44 7.25
N ARG A 176 -21.35 7.29 6.64
CA ARG A 176 -22.32 8.12 7.36
C ARG A 176 -23.37 7.29 8.11
N ALA A 177 -23.86 6.22 7.50
CA ALA A 177 -24.81 5.30 8.11
C ALA A 177 -24.27 4.60 9.36
N ARG A 178 -22.94 4.50 9.49
CA ARG A 178 -22.24 3.95 10.66
C ARG A 178 -21.75 5.02 11.65
N GLY A 179 -22.21 6.25 11.50
CA GLY A 179 -21.91 7.37 12.41
C GLY A 179 -20.65 8.17 12.06
N GLY A 180 -20.02 7.89 10.92
CA GLY A 180 -18.92 8.72 10.43
C GLY A 180 -19.40 10.09 9.96
N ASP A 181 -18.75 11.17 10.41
CA ASP A 181 -19.08 12.56 10.04
C ASP A 181 -18.34 12.99 8.75
N VAL A 182 -18.37 12.12 7.74
CA VAL A 182 -17.82 12.43 6.42
C VAL A 182 -18.78 13.33 5.64
N SER A 183 -18.23 14.32 4.89
CA SER A 183 -19.03 15.19 4.02
C SER A 183 -19.79 14.40 2.94
N GLU A 184 -20.96 14.88 2.53
CA GLU A 184 -21.69 14.32 1.38
C GLU A 184 -20.89 14.43 0.08
N ASP A 185 -20.01 15.43 -0.02
CA ASP A 185 -19.13 15.67 -1.17
C ASP A 185 -17.96 14.67 -1.27
N GLY A 186 -17.76 13.83 -0.23
CA GLY A 186 -16.70 12.83 -0.22
C GLY A 186 -15.64 13.01 0.85
N PHE A 187 -14.59 12.21 0.72
CA PHE A 187 -13.43 12.20 1.60
C PHE A 187 -12.40 13.27 1.20
N ASP A 188 -11.69 13.79 2.19
CA ASP A 188 -10.59 14.73 1.98
C ASP A 188 -9.38 14.04 1.39
N VAL A 189 -9.07 12.85 1.89
CA VAL A 189 -8.00 11.98 1.39
C VAL A 189 -8.50 10.56 1.24
N VAL A 190 -8.14 9.94 0.13
CA VAL A 190 -8.35 8.50 -0.13
C VAL A 190 -6.99 7.87 -0.38
N ALA A 191 -6.72 6.72 0.21
CA ALA A 191 -5.58 5.88 -0.11
C ALA A 191 -6.03 4.56 -0.75
N ALA A 192 -5.25 4.08 -1.71
CA ALA A 192 -5.32 2.73 -2.24
C ALA A 192 -3.87 2.24 -2.44
N LEU A 193 -3.39 1.49 -1.47
CA LEU A 193 -1.98 1.11 -1.39
C LEU A 193 -1.82 -0.35 -1.80
N ASN A 194 -1.12 -0.57 -2.92
CA ASN A 194 -0.83 -1.91 -3.45
C ASN A 194 -2.10 -2.74 -3.73
N LEU A 195 -3.14 -2.05 -4.22
CA LEU A 195 -4.44 -2.65 -4.55
C LEU A 195 -4.67 -2.76 -6.06
N CYS A 196 -4.15 -1.84 -6.89
CA CYS A 196 -4.40 -1.81 -8.33
C CYS A 196 -3.97 -3.09 -9.07
N ASP A 197 -2.94 -3.76 -8.59
CA ASP A 197 -2.44 -5.01 -9.13
C ASP A 197 -3.13 -6.25 -8.52
N ARG A 198 -4.19 -6.06 -7.72
CA ARG A 198 -4.95 -7.12 -7.03
C ARG A 198 -6.43 -7.14 -7.36
N VAL A 199 -6.91 -6.20 -8.17
CA VAL A 199 -8.32 -6.08 -8.54
C VAL A 199 -8.60 -6.53 -9.97
N ARG A 200 -9.87 -6.88 -10.25
CA ARG A 200 -10.30 -7.30 -11.59
C ARG A 200 -10.20 -6.19 -12.63
N SER A 201 -10.52 -4.95 -12.24
CA SER A 201 -10.49 -3.79 -13.14
C SER A 201 -9.87 -2.57 -12.43
N PRO A 202 -8.55 -2.33 -12.63
CA PRO A 202 -7.86 -1.16 -12.08
C PRO A 202 -8.47 0.18 -12.47
N ARG A 203 -8.92 0.34 -13.74
CA ARG A 203 -9.56 1.60 -14.18
C ARG A 203 -10.93 1.83 -13.54
N ALA A 204 -11.69 0.75 -13.29
CA ALA A 204 -12.95 0.86 -12.55
C ALA A 204 -12.68 1.30 -11.11
N LEU A 205 -11.72 0.65 -10.43
CA LEU A 205 -11.29 1.04 -9.09
C LEU A 205 -10.94 2.54 -9.04
N LEU A 206 -10.05 3.03 -9.92
CA LEU A 206 -9.65 4.44 -9.89
C LEU A 206 -10.82 5.40 -10.14
N ARG A 207 -11.79 5.04 -10.99
CA ARG A 207 -13.03 5.82 -11.18
C ARG A 207 -13.86 5.90 -9.90
N ASP A 208 -13.95 4.80 -9.16
CA ASP A 208 -14.70 4.74 -7.91
C ASP A 208 -13.99 5.50 -6.80
N LEU A 209 -12.65 5.40 -6.69
CA LEU A 209 -11.84 6.22 -5.80
C LEU A 209 -12.02 7.71 -6.08
N LYS A 210 -12.04 8.10 -7.37
CA LYS A 210 -12.31 9.49 -7.78
C LYS A 210 -13.68 9.98 -7.32
N ARG A 211 -14.71 9.12 -7.39
CA ARG A 211 -16.08 9.47 -6.92
C ARG A 211 -16.17 9.57 -5.41
N ALA A 212 -15.33 8.87 -4.67
CA ALA A 212 -15.28 8.94 -3.22
C ALA A 212 -14.56 10.19 -2.70
N LEU A 213 -13.79 10.89 -3.54
CA LEU A 213 -13.07 12.10 -3.19
C LEU A 213 -13.93 13.35 -3.31
N LYS A 214 -13.69 14.33 -2.46
CA LYS A 214 -14.16 15.71 -2.66
C LYS A 214 -13.64 16.26 -3.99
N ALA A 215 -14.55 16.78 -4.81
CA ALA A 215 -14.16 17.39 -6.08
C ALA A 215 -13.19 18.56 -5.86
N LYS A 216 -12.20 18.74 -6.74
CA LYS A 216 -11.18 19.80 -6.75
C LYS A 216 -10.16 19.78 -5.61
N THR A 217 -10.55 19.38 -4.41
CA THR A 217 -9.71 19.46 -3.20
C THR A 217 -9.24 18.11 -2.70
N GLY A 218 -9.97 17.04 -3.01
CA GLY A 218 -9.66 15.69 -2.55
C GLY A 218 -8.32 15.19 -3.08
N ILE A 219 -7.61 14.45 -2.26
CA ILE A 219 -6.27 13.89 -2.54
C ILE A 219 -6.38 12.37 -2.58
N LEU A 220 -5.86 11.76 -3.65
CA LEU A 220 -5.65 10.32 -3.75
C LEU A 220 -4.17 10.00 -3.54
N ILE A 221 -3.88 9.13 -2.57
CA ILE A 221 -2.56 8.53 -2.38
C ILE A 221 -2.61 7.12 -2.95
N LEU A 222 -1.91 6.91 -4.04
CA LEU A 222 -1.92 5.66 -4.79
C LEU A 222 -0.52 5.05 -4.80
N ALA A 223 -0.34 3.87 -4.18
CA ALA A 223 0.89 3.10 -4.31
C ALA A 223 0.66 1.89 -5.22
N ILE A 224 1.57 1.68 -6.17
CA ILE A 224 1.50 0.57 -7.13
C ILE A 224 2.87 -0.08 -7.24
N VAL A 225 2.90 -1.40 -7.10
CA VAL A 225 4.14 -2.19 -7.27
C VAL A 225 4.64 -2.13 -8.71
N VAL A 226 5.92 -1.85 -8.88
CA VAL A 226 6.64 -1.87 -10.16
C VAL A 226 7.77 -2.92 -10.09
N PRO A 227 7.91 -3.82 -11.08
CA PRO A 227 7.10 -3.97 -12.29
C PRO A 227 5.69 -4.43 -11.99
N PHE A 228 4.72 -3.94 -12.78
CA PHE A 228 3.30 -4.24 -12.62
C PHE A 228 2.98 -5.68 -13.05
N ARG A 229 2.64 -6.54 -12.09
CA ARG A 229 2.32 -7.96 -12.30
C ARG A 229 1.00 -8.31 -11.65
N PRO A 230 -0.12 -7.93 -12.29
CA PRO A 230 -1.42 -8.04 -11.66
C PRO A 230 -1.94 -9.48 -11.59
N PHE A 231 -2.60 -9.79 -10.49
CA PHE A 231 -3.42 -10.99 -10.33
C PHE A 231 -4.53 -10.75 -9.30
N VAL A 232 -5.60 -11.50 -9.38
CA VAL A 232 -6.69 -11.48 -8.39
C VAL A 232 -6.59 -12.73 -7.52
N GLU A 233 -6.55 -12.56 -6.20
CA GLU A 233 -6.62 -13.66 -5.25
C GLU A 233 -8.09 -13.97 -4.97
N ASN A 234 -8.51 -15.21 -5.28
CA ASN A 234 -9.86 -15.67 -5.00
C ASN A 234 -9.99 -16.15 -3.55
N ALA A 235 -11.21 -16.22 -3.04
CA ALA A 235 -11.49 -16.62 -1.66
C ALA A 235 -10.96 -18.04 -1.31
N ASP A 236 -10.91 -18.93 -2.30
CA ASP A 236 -10.35 -20.29 -2.16
C ASP A 236 -8.82 -20.35 -2.21
N GLY A 237 -8.15 -19.20 -2.34
CA GLY A 237 -6.68 -19.09 -2.44
C GLY A 237 -6.11 -19.31 -3.84
N THR A 238 -6.95 -19.57 -4.83
CA THR A 238 -6.51 -19.60 -6.23
C THR A 238 -6.26 -18.21 -6.77
N ARG A 239 -5.53 -18.10 -7.90
CA ARG A 239 -5.27 -16.83 -8.58
C ARG A 239 -5.88 -16.84 -9.96
N SER A 240 -6.47 -15.72 -10.34
CA SER A 240 -6.97 -15.45 -11.68
C SER A 240 -6.31 -14.21 -12.27
N GLN A 241 -6.38 -14.05 -13.60
CA GLN A 241 -5.97 -12.82 -14.25
C GLN A 241 -7.05 -11.75 -14.04
N PRO A 242 -6.68 -10.46 -14.02
CA PRO A 242 -7.66 -9.38 -14.09
C PRO A 242 -8.53 -9.47 -15.34
N ASP A 243 -9.75 -8.97 -15.25
CA ASP A 243 -10.66 -8.87 -16.41
C ASP A 243 -10.22 -7.76 -17.37
N GLU A 244 -9.46 -6.79 -16.86
CA GLU A 244 -8.91 -5.65 -17.59
C GLU A 244 -7.40 -5.80 -17.78
N ARG A 245 -6.96 -5.69 -19.03
CA ARG A 245 -5.55 -5.67 -19.38
C ARG A 245 -5.06 -4.23 -19.55
N LEU A 246 -3.96 -3.89 -18.88
CA LEU A 246 -3.21 -2.66 -19.08
C LEU A 246 -1.94 -2.95 -19.90
N ASP A 247 -1.57 -2.04 -20.79
CA ASP A 247 -0.32 -2.14 -21.54
C ASP A 247 0.86 -1.58 -20.74
N VAL A 248 1.10 -2.21 -19.58
CA VAL A 248 2.17 -1.86 -18.67
C VAL A 248 3.20 -2.98 -18.68
N PRO A 249 4.50 -2.68 -18.90
CA PRO A 249 5.55 -3.68 -18.91
C PRO A 249 5.63 -4.47 -17.60
N SER A 250 5.66 -5.79 -17.69
CA SER A 250 5.87 -6.69 -16.52
C SER A 250 7.34 -6.91 -16.18
N ALA A 251 8.25 -6.26 -16.92
CA ALA A 251 9.70 -6.25 -16.74
C ALA A 251 10.27 -4.95 -17.30
N GLY A 252 11.48 -4.57 -16.88
CA GLY A 252 12.14 -3.33 -17.29
C GLY A 252 12.53 -2.49 -16.08
N SER A 253 12.89 -1.22 -16.33
CA SER A 253 13.23 -0.29 -15.26
C SER A 253 11.97 0.18 -14.51
N TRP A 254 12.16 0.69 -13.29
CA TRP A 254 11.10 1.31 -12.52
C TRP A 254 10.48 2.49 -13.29
N GLU A 255 11.30 3.32 -13.91
CA GLU A 255 10.91 4.51 -14.66
C GLU A 255 9.99 4.15 -15.83
N SER A 256 10.34 3.13 -16.62
CA SER A 256 9.51 2.69 -17.74
C SER A 256 8.14 2.14 -17.28
N GLY A 257 8.11 1.45 -16.13
CA GLY A 257 6.87 0.97 -15.53
C GLY A 257 5.98 2.11 -15.03
N VAL A 258 6.60 3.12 -14.40
CA VAL A 258 5.91 4.32 -13.90
C VAL A 258 5.33 5.16 -15.04
N ASP A 259 6.10 5.40 -16.11
CA ASP A 259 5.61 6.12 -17.29
C ASP A 259 4.40 5.40 -17.92
N ALA A 260 4.45 4.08 -18.02
CA ALA A 260 3.34 3.30 -18.55
C ALA A 260 2.11 3.34 -17.63
N LEU A 261 2.28 3.20 -16.31
CA LEU A 261 1.18 3.34 -15.33
C LEU A 261 0.55 4.73 -15.39
N TRP A 262 1.36 5.76 -15.51
CA TRP A 262 0.86 7.12 -15.68
C TRP A 262 0.01 7.27 -16.93
N THR A 263 0.53 6.84 -18.07
CA THR A 263 -0.11 7.00 -19.38
C THR A 263 -1.36 6.12 -19.54
N GLU A 264 -1.27 4.86 -19.11
CA GLU A 264 -2.33 3.88 -19.36
C GLU A 264 -3.44 3.90 -18.31
N LEU A 265 -3.12 4.25 -17.07
CA LEU A 265 -4.05 4.10 -15.96
C LEU A 265 -4.47 5.43 -15.33
N ILE A 266 -3.52 6.34 -15.05
CA ILE A 266 -3.79 7.50 -14.19
C ILE A 266 -4.20 8.74 -14.99
N ALA A 267 -3.37 9.16 -15.94
CA ALA A 267 -3.60 10.38 -16.72
C ALA A 267 -4.94 10.41 -17.48
N PRO A 268 -5.43 9.29 -18.06
CA PRO A 268 -6.72 9.29 -18.75
C PRO A 268 -7.93 9.62 -17.86
N LEU A 269 -7.78 9.52 -16.53
CA LEU A 269 -8.84 9.86 -15.58
C LEU A 269 -8.85 11.33 -15.17
N GLY A 270 -7.89 12.10 -15.66
CA GLY A 270 -7.81 13.55 -15.47
C GLY A 270 -7.38 13.99 -14.07
N PHE A 271 -6.67 13.15 -13.33
CA PHE A 271 -6.05 13.56 -12.06
C PHE A 271 -4.87 14.50 -12.32
N ASP A 272 -4.71 15.49 -11.44
CA ASP A 272 -3.53 16.33 -11.40
C ASP A 272 -2.46 15.68 -10.52
N LEU A 273 -1.26 15.49 -11.06
CA LEU A 273 -0.13 14.97 -10.29
C LEU A 273 0.41 16.05 -9.33
N VAL A 274 0.33 15.75 -8.03
CA VAL A 274 0.92 16.59 -6.97
C VAL A 274 2.38 16.20 -6.75
N THR A 275 2.63 14.90 -6.54
CA THR A 275 3.98 14.36 -6.39
C THR A 275 4.07 12.90 -6.78
N LEU A 276 5.27 12.47 -7.16
CA LEU A 276 5.66 11.09 -7.39
C LEU A 276 6.83 10.76 -6.46
N SER A 277 6.81 9.58 -5.86
CA SER A 277 7.94 9.07 -5.07
C SER A 277 8.16 7.59 -5.34
N ARG A 278 9.38 7.11 -5.07
CA ARG A 278 9.73 5.70 -5.05
C ARG A 278 9.97 5.26 -3.61
N VAL A 279 9.35 4.18 -3.17
CA VAL A 279 9.53 3.64 -1.83
C VAL A 279 9.59 2.12 -1.84
N PRO A 280 10.34 1.50 -0.91
CA PRO A 280 10.25 0.07 -0.70
C PRO A 280 8.91 -0.28 -0.03
N TYR A 281 8.15 -1.19 -0.61
CA TYR A 281 7.05 -1.86 0.05
C TYR A 281 7.60 -3.08 0.80
N ILE A 282 7.73 -2.95 2.11
CA ILE A 282 8.39 -3.95 2.96
C ILE A 282 7.33 -4.81 3.62
N SER A 283 7.49 -6.13 3.56
CA SER A 283 6.70 -7.08 4.33
C SER A 283 7.57 -7.88 5.28
N GLU A 284 7.01 -8.25 6.44
CA GLU A 284 7.66 -9.22 7.33
C GLU A 284 8.01 -10.49 6.58
N GLY A 285 9.18 -11.02 6.88
CA GLY A 285 9.71 -12.21 6.26
C GLY A 285 9.19 -13.53 6.86
N ASP A 286 9.99 -14.55 6.65
CA ASP A 286 9.73 -15.91 7.10
C ASP A 286 11.02 -16.52 7.70
N HIS A 287 11.15 -17.85 7.71
CA HIS A 287 12.34 -18.53 8.20
C HIS A 287 13.56 -18.41 7.27
N LEU A 288 13.39 -17.93 6.04
CA LEU A 288 14.46 -17.76 5.04
C LEU A 288 15.03 -16.34 5.05
N TYR A 289 14.18 -15.35 5.13
CA TYR A 289 14.52 -13.92 5.06
C TYR A 289 13.82 -13.14 6.17
N ASP A 290 14.48 -12.11 6.71
CA ASP A 290 13.93 -11.24 7.74
C ASP A 290 12.81 -10.36 7.19
N ALA A 291 12.94 -9.93 5.93
CA ALA A 291 11.92 -9.16 5.23
C ALA A 291 11.94 -9.45 3.71
N TYR A 292 10.80 -9.20 3.08
CA TYR A 292 10.68 -9.13 1.64
C TYR A 292 10.36 -7.71 1.22
N VAL A 293 10.89 -7.30 0.06
CA VAL A 293 10.70 -5.96 -0.50
C VAL A 293 10.13 -6.06 -1.90
N LEU A 294 9.13 -5.25 -2.17
CA LEU A 294 8.67 -4.85 -3.50
C LEU A 294 8.98 -3.37 -3.70
N ASP A 295 8.91 -2.91 -4.93
CA ASP A 295 9.30 -1.57 -5.32
C ASP A 295 8.04 -0.79 -5.72
N ASP A 296 7.68 0.23 -4.94
CA ASP A 296 6.46 0.98 -5.16
C ASP A 296 6.71 2.30 -5.89
N ALA A 297 5.81 2.61 -6.81
CA ALA A 297 5.56 3.96 -7.29
C ALA A 297 4.40 4.58 -6.49
N VAL A 298 4.67 5.68 -5.80
CA VAL A 298 3.68 6.41 -5.02
C VAL A 298 3.30 7.67 -5.76
N PHE A 299 2.05 7.72 -6.22
CA PHE A 299 1.45 8.90 -6.84
C PHE A 299 0.55 9.59 -5.83
N VAL A 300 0.80 10.87 -5.57
CA VAL A 300 -0.13 11.73 -4.88
C VAL A 300 -0.84 12.58 -5.92
N LEU A 301 -2.15 12.45 -5.96
CA LEU A 301 -2.99 12.95 -7.03
C LEU A 301 -4.08 13.85 -6.45
N ARG A 302 -4.41 14.93 -7.15
CA ARG A 302 -5.56 15.78 -6.82
C ARG A 302 -6.74 15.44 -7.71
N ALA A 303 -7.93 15.38 -7.10
CA ALA A 303 -9.16 15.18 -7.86
C ALA A 303 -9.37 16.36 -8.83
N PRO A 304 -9.75 16.10 -10.10
CA PRO A 304 -10.07 17.16 -11.03
C PRO A 304 -11.34 17.91 -10.61
N PRO A 305 -11.58 19.10 -11.20
CA PRO A 305 -12.77 19.89 -10.94
C PRO A 305 -14.08 19.18 -11.31
#